data_7d0ba4968d720040635f4738c7fd4057
#
_entry.id   7d0ba4968d720040635f4738c7fd4057
#
_cell.length_a   1.000
_cell.length_b   1.000
_cell.length_c   1.000
_cell.angle_alpha   90.00
_cell.angle_beta   90.00
_cell.angle_gamma   90.00
#
_symmetry.space_group_name_H-M   'P 1'
#
loop_
_entity.id
_entity.type
_entity.pdbx_description
1 polymer ?
#
loop_
_entity_poly.entity_id
_entity_poly.type
_entity_poly.pdbx_seq_one_letter_code
_entity_poly.pdbx_strand_id
1 'polypeptide(L)'
;GMNTFMVPLLGAWILVGLGDMDGALEALKPLNVNKGFKAMFDLHTALINEMAGHSAIAIEAYEKTIEKPGSLSLRLVELLGSLYERTGRADEAKALYRRYMSEHPTSPLMGPALARLEEGSAPRHPVTTAGEGAAEAMFGVSNSVRQRTTQDAALIFGRMALTLKPNFPLAQILVADILEADNRLEKANDLYGSIDLGSPF
;
A
#
# COMPACT_ATOMS: atom_id res chain seq x y z
N GLY A 1 -5.90 13.39 -17.63
CA GLY A 1 -5.81 12.02 -18.16
C GLY A 1 -4.86 11.16 -17.34
N MET A 2 -4.71 9.88 -17.68
CA MET A 2 -3.89 8.89 -16.95
C MET A 2 -2.43 9.33 -16.76
N ASN A 3 -1.84 9.98 -17.75
CA ASN A 3 -0.46 10.48 -17.69
C ASN A 3 -0.22 11.49 -16.57
N THR A 4 -1.25 12.21 -16.12
CA THR A 4 -1.13 13.24 -15.07
C THR A 4 -0.64 12.67 -13.74
N PHE A 5 -0.95 11.41 -13.44
CA PHE A 5 -0.51 10.76 -12.20
C PHE A 5 0.48 9.61 -12.46
N MET A 6 0.35 8.87 -13.58
CA MET A 6 1.23 7.74 -13.87
C MET A 6 2.67 8.16 -14.12
N VAL A 7 2.87 9.23 -14.87
CA VAL A 7 4.24 9.72 -15.19
C VAL A 7 4.99 10.15 -13.92
N PRO A 8 4.43 11.00 -13.04
CA PRO A 8 5.06 11.32 -11.76
C PRO A 8 5.34 10.10 -10.89
N LEU A 9 4.38 9.17 -10.76
CA LEU A 9 4.53 7.98 -9.92
C LEU A 9 5.63 7.04 -10.41
N LEU A 10 5.55 6.62 -11.66
CA LEU A 10 6.54 5.69 -12.22
C LEU A 10 7.90 6.36 -12.35
N GLY A 11 7.94 7.65 -12.74
CA GLY A 11 9.17 8.43 -12.77
C GLY A 11 9.88 8.46 -11.41
N ALA A 12 9.12 8.70 -10.33
CA ALA A 12 9.68 8.66 -8.98
C ALA A 12 10.29 7.28 -8.65
N TRP A 13 9.57 6.18 -8.92
CA TRP A 13 10.09 4.85 -8.62
C TRP A 13 11.27 4.43 -9.51
N ILE A 14 11.35 4.93 -10.74
CA ILE A 14 12.55 4.77 -11.61
C ILE A 14 13.74 5.47 -10.94
N LEU A 15 13.57 6.70 -10.47
CA LEU A 15 14.64 7.47 -9.80
C LEU A 15 15.08 6.81 -8.51
N VAL A 16 14.14 6.25 -7.70
CA VAL A 16 14.50 5.39 -6.56
C VAL A 16 15.37 4.21 -6.99
N GLY A 17 15.03 3.55 -8.09
CA GLY A 17 15.82 2.44 -8.64
C GLY A 17 17.23 2.85 -9.11
N LEU A 18 17.41 4.11 -9.45
CA LEU A 18 18.71 4.71 -9.79
C LEU A 18 19.46 5.26 -8.57
N GLY A 19 18.86 5.22 -7.37
CA GLY A 19 19.45 5.74 -6.13
C GLY A 19 19.23 7.24 -5.93
N ASP A 20 18.47 7.91 -6.78
CA ASP A 20 18.16 9.34 -6.69
C ASP A 20 16.86 9.56 -5.90
N MET A 21 16.97 9.54 -4.57
CA MET A 21 15.82 9.73 -3.66
C MET A 21 15.28 11.16 -3.71
N ASP A 22 16.14 12.16 -3.82
CA ASP A 22 15.74 13.56 -3.91
C ASP A 22 15.00 13.84 -5.22
N GLY A 23 15.54 13.39 -6.34
CA GLY A 23 14.87 13.45 -7.63
C GLY A 23 13.53 12.73 -7.64
N ALA A 24 13.42 11.60 -6.95
CA ALA A 24 12.17 10.86 -6.82
C ALA A 24 11.09 11.67 -6.08
N LEU A 25 11.45 12.33 -4.97
CA LEU A 25 10.54 13.20 -4.22
C LEU A 25 10.12 14.43 -5.05
N GLU A 26 11.05 15.02 -5.83
CA GLU A 26 10.72 16.11 -6.77
C GLU A 26 9.74 15.64 -7.86
N ALA A 27 9.94 14.44 -8.42
CA ALA A 27 9.06 13.87 -9.44
C ALA A 27 7.61 13.68 -8.96
N LEU A 28 7.38 13.49 -7.64
CA LEU A 28 6.04 13.37 -7.07
C LEU A 28 5.29 14.71 -6.93
N LYS A 29 5.98 15.86 -6.89
CA LYS A 29 5.37 17.17 -6.61
C LYS A 29 4.14 17.53 -7.48
N PRO A 30 4.08 17.18 -8.78
CA PRO A 30 2.89 17.43 -9.59
C PRO A 30 1.61 16.80 -9.04
N LEU A 31 1.71 15.69 -8.27
CA LEU A 31 0.56 15.04 -7.65
C LEU A 31 -0.03 15.87 -6.50
N ASN A 32 0.78 16.67 -5.81
CA ASN A 32 0.34 17.48 -4.67
C ASN A 32 -0.51 18.68 -5.10
N VAL A 33 -0.40 19.11 -6.35
CA VAL A 33 -1.19 20.26 -6.89
C VAL A 33 -2.66 19.90 -7.02
N ASN A 34 -2.98 18.64 -7.33
CA ASN A 34 -4.35 18.19 -7.51
C ASN A 34 -4.85 17.48 -6.25
N LYS A 35 -5.90 18.03 -5.61
CA LYS A 35 -6.51 17.46 -4.39
C LYS A 35 -6.91 15.99 -4.55
N GLY A 36 -7.26 15.54 -5.77
CA GLY A 36 -7.63 14.17 -6.07
C GLY A 36 -6.46 13.18 -5.99
N PHE A 37 -5.21 13.65 -6.11
CA PHE A 37 -4.01 12.82 -6.05
C PHE A 37 -3.19 13.00 -4.76
N LYS A 38 -3.68 13.86 -3.84
CA LYS A 38 -2.94 14.17 -2.63
C LYS A 38 -2.65 12.94 -1.77
N ALA A 39 -3.61 12.05 -1.57
CA ALA A 39 -3.39 10.82 -0.79
C ALA A 39 -2.31 9.92 -1.45
N MET A 40 -2.27 9.86 -2.77
CA MET A 40 -1.26 9.15 -3.52
C MET A 40 0.12 9.81 -3.38
N PHE A 41 0.17 11.16 -3.44
CA PHE A 41 1.40 11.92 -3.16
C PHE A 41 1.93 11.64 -1.75
N ASP A 42 1.08 11.77 -0.73
CA ASP A 42 1.47 11.58 0.67
C ASP A 42 1.96 10.14 0.92
N LEU A 43 1.26 9.13 0.39
CA LEU A 43 1.65 7.71 0.50
C LEU A 43 3.03 7.44 -0.12
N HIS A 44 3.26 7.87 -1.36
CA HIS A 44 4.53 7.59 -2.03
C HIS A 44 5.68 8.45 -1.50
N THR A 45 5.39 9.66 -1.02
CA THR A 45 6.36 10.46 -0.25
C THR A 45 6.79 9.71 1.01
N ALA A 46 5.84 9.11 1.74
CA ALA A 46 6.15 8.31 2.93
C ALA A 46 7.02 7.09 2.59
N LEU A 47 6.64 6.30 1.59
CA LEU A 47 7.38 5.11 1.16
C LEU A 47 8.82 5.43 0.74
N ILE A 48 9.03 6.49 -0.04
CA ILE A 48 10.36 6.89 -0.51
C ILE A 48 11.21 7.39 0.67
N ASN A 49 10.65 8.21 1.57
CA ASN A 49 11.38 8.64 2.77
C ASN A 49 11.71 7.48 3.71
N GLU A 50 10.81 6.49 3.85
CA GLU A 50 11.09 5.28 4.61
C GLU A 50 12.28 4.51 4.02
N MET A 51 12.31 4.31 2.70
CA MET A 51 13.43 3.67 2.00
C MET A 51 14.74 4.47 2.12
N ALA A 52 14.65 5.80 2.16
CA ALA A 52 15.81 6.69 2.39
C ALA A 52 16.27 6.72 3.86
N GLY A 53 15.57 6.03 4.79
CA GLY A 53 15.88 6.03 6.22
C GLY A 53 15.37 7.25 6.98
N HIS A 54 14.58 8.10 6.36
CA HIS A 54 13.99 9.31 6.95
C HIS A 54 12.68 8.98 7.68
N SER A 55 12.73 8.11 8.68
CA SER A 55 11.54 7.54 9.34
C SER A 55 10.59 8.59 9.92
N ALA A 56 11.11 9.69 10.49
CA ALA A 56 10.24 10.75 11.04
C ALA A 56 9.40 11.44 9.96
N ILE A 57 10.00 11.74 8.80
CA ILE A 57 9.31 12.36 7.66
C ILE A 57 8.30 11.36 7.06
N ALA A 58 8.67 10.08 6.98
CA ALA A 58 7.78 9.03 6.49
C ALA A 58 6.54 8.89 7.38
N ILE A 59 6.71 8.88 8.70
CA ILE A 59 5.61 8.81 9.67
C ILE A 59 4.66 10.00 9.48
N GLU A 60 5.19 11.24 9.45
CA GLU A 60 4.37 12.44 9.24
C GLU A 60 3.56 12.37 7.92
N ALA A 61 4.17 11.88 6.84
CA ALA A 61 3.50 11.74 5.56
C ALA A 61 2.39 10.66 5.60
N TYR A 62 2.63 9.51 6.25
CA TYR A 62 1.58 8.50 6.46
C TYR A 62 0.44 9.01 7.34
N GLU A 63 0.74 9.70 8.45
CA GLU A 63 -0.26 10.26 9.35
C GLU A 63 -1.22 11.21 8.61
N LYS A 64 -0.70 12.07 7.72
CA LYS A 64 -1.52 12.94 6.85
C LYS A 64 -2.52 12.16 5.98
N THR A 65 -2.20 10.93 5.58
CA THR A 65 -3.13 10.13 4.77
C THR A 65 -4.33 9.62 5.56
N ILE A 66 -4.18 9.41 6.88
CA ILE A 66 -5.21 8.83 7.77
C ILE A 66 -5.95 9.86 8.64
N GLU A 67 -5.69 11.16 8.48
CA GLU A 67 -6.33 12.23 9.25
C GLU A 67 -7.85 12.30 9.03
N LYS A 68 -8.31 12.00 7.80
CA LYS A 68 -9.73 12.12 7.46
C LYS A 68 -10.51 10.90 7.91
N PRO A 69 -11.75 11.08 8.41
CA PRO A 69 -12.64 9.96 8.69
C PRO A 69 -12.81 9.07 7.43
N GLY A 70 -12.69 7.74 7.62
CA GLY A 70 -12.82 6.78 6.53
C GLY A 70 -11.61 6.65 5.59
N SER A 71 -10.48 7.35 5.87
CA SER A 71 -9.24 7.20 5.11
C SER A 71 -8.34 6.07 5.60
N LEU A 72 -8.67 5.46 6.74
CA LEU A 72 -7.88 4.40 7.36
C LEU A 72 -8.08 3.07 6.61
N SER A 73 -7.31 2.87 5.54
CA SER A 73 -7.32 1.60 4.81
C SER A 73 -6.42 0.57 5.47
N LEU A 74 -6.72 -0.72 5.28
CA LEU A 74 -5.89 -1.82 5.77
C LEU A 74 -4.42 -1.65 5.36
N ARG A 75 -4.15 -1.28 4.08
CA ARG A 75 -2.78 -1.11 3.61
C ARG A 75 -2.03 0.01 4.33
N LEU A 76 -2.68 1.14 4.59
CA LEU A 76 -2.06 2.24 5.35
C LEU A 76 -1.77 1.83 6.80
N VAL A 77 -2.67 1.06 7.43
CA VAL A 77 -2.47 0.53 8.78
C VAL A 77 -1.26 -0.41 8.83
N GLU A 78 -1.10 -1.29 7.83
CA GLU A 78 0.06 -2.18 7.72
C GLU A 78 1.37 -1.41 7.55
N LEU A 79 1.40 -0.42 6.64
CA LEU A 79 2.59 0.36 6.35
C LEU A 79 3.02 1.21 7.55
N LEU A 80 2.12 2.05 8.06
CA LEU A 80 2.40 2.93 9.19
C LEU A 80 2.65 2.15 10.49
N GLY A 81 1.83 1.12 10.76
CA GLY A 81 1.99 0.27 11.93
C GLY A 81 3.34 -0.44 11.94
N SER A 82 3.72 -1.03 10.80
CA SER A 82 5.04 -1.64 10.61
C SER A 82 6.18 -0.64 10.84
N LEU A 83 6.05 0.61 10.39
CA LEU A 83 7.06 1.64 10.61
C LEU A 83 7.13 2.05 12.09
N TYR A 84 6.00 2.21 12.77
CA TYR A 84 5.96 2.45 14.21
C TYR A 84 6.68 1.34 14.99
N GLU A 85 6.37 0.05 14.71
CA GLU A 85 7.02 -1.08 15.36
C GLU A 85 8.55 -1.05 15.17
N ARG A 86 9.02 -0.86 13.94
CA ARG A 86 10.46 -0.83 13.62
C ARG A 86 11.20 0.38 14.16
N THR A 87 10.49 1.44 14.51
CA THR A 87 11.08 2.67 15.11
C THR A 87 10.89 2.74 16.63
N GLY A 88 10.44 1.65 17.26
CA GLY A 88 10.26 1.56 18.70
C GLY A 88 9.03 2.30 19.25
N ARG A 89 8.09 2.67 18.36
CA ARG A 89 6.84 3.37 18.71
C ARG A 89 5.69 2.35 18.87
N ALA A 90 5.89 1.35 19.74
CA ALA A 90 4.96 0.24 19.91
C ALA A 90 3.56 0.67 20.41
N ASP A 91 3.49 1.70 21.24
CA ASP A 91 2.20 2.20 21.75
C ASP A 91 1.37 2.85 20.65
N GLU A 92 2.00 3.60 19.74
CA GLU A 92 1.34 4.19 18.58
C GLU A 92 0.90 3.13 17.57
N ALA A 93 1.73 2.09 17.34
CA ALA A 93 1.33 0.95 16.52
C ALA A 93 0.09 0.27 17.10
N LYS A 94 0.08 -0.02 18.41
CA LYS A 94 -1.04 -0.63 19.12
C LYS A 94 -2.30 0.23 19.06
N ALA A 95 -2.18 1.54 19.22
CA ALA A 95 -3.29 2.47 19.10
C ALA A 95 -3.89 2.47 17.69
N LEU A 96 -3.03 2.49 16.66
CA LEU A 96 -3.43 2.43 15.25
C LEU A 96 -4.19 1.14 14.93
N TYR A 97 -3.67 -0.02 15.34
CA TYR A 97 -4.31 -1.32 15.12
C TYR A 97 -5.67 -1.42 15.82
N ARG A 98 -5.77 -0.95 17.07
CA ARG A 98 -7.04 -0.90 17.80
C ARG A 98 -8.05 0.04 17.15
N ARG A 99 -7.61 1.20 16.66
CA ARG A 99 -8.48 2.10 15.90
C ARG A 99 -9.03 1.41 14.66
N TYR A 100 -8.19 0.73 13.87
CA TYR A 100 -8.65 -0.02 12.70
C TYR A 100 -9.68 -1.08 13.07
N MET A 101 -9.42 -1.87 14.12
CA MET A 101 -10.37 -2.89 14.61
C MET A 101 -11.71 -2.29 15.07
N SER A 102 -11.69 -1.11 15.68
CA SER A 102 -12.93 -0.43 16.09
C SER A 102 -13.76 0.05 14.91
N GLU A 103 -13.10 0.47 13.83
CA GLU A 103 -13.75 0.89 12.56
C GLU A 103 -14.20 -0.34 11.72
N HIS A 104 -13.57 -1.52 11.95
CA HIS A 104 -13.81 -2.77 11.20
C HIS A 104 -13.97 -3.97 12.17
N PRO A 105 -15.03 -4.02 12.98
CA PRO A 105 -15.14 -4.98 14.11
C PRO A 105 -15.24 -6.45 13.67
N THR A 106 -15.58 -6.73 12.42
CA THR A 106 -15.64 -8.09 11.86
C THR A 106 -14.34 -8.55 11.24
N SER A 107 -13.31 -7.68 11.16
CA SER A 107 -12.03 -8.00 10.54
C SER A 107 -11.03 -8.56 11.56
N PRO A 108 -10.56 -9.81 11.43
CA PRO A 108 -9.57 -10.40 12.33
C PRO A 108 -8.13 -9.99 12.01
N LEU A 109 -7.89 -9.17 10.97
CA LEU A 109 -6.61 -8.99 10.30
C LEU A 109 -5.50 -8.37 11.17
N MET A 110 -5.84 -7.66 12.25
CA MET A 110 -4.85 -7.05 13.15
C MET A 110 -4.39 -7.97 14.29
N GLY A 111 -4.99 -9.14 14.45
CA GLY A 111 -4.59 -10.11 15.47
C GLY A 111 -3.11 -10.49 15.43
N PRO A 112 -2.57 -10.90 14.27
CA PRO A 112 -1.14 -11.23 14.13
C PRO A 112 -0.20 -10.05 14.42
N ALA A 113 -0.57 -8.82 14.06
CA ALA A 113 0.22 -7.63 14.34
C ALA A 113 0.27 -7.32 15.85
N LEU A 114 -0.86 -7.46 16.55
CA LEU A 114 -0.92 -7.28 18.01
C LEU A 114 -0.13 -8.37 18.74
N ALA A 115 -0.22 -9.64 18.30
CA ALA A 115 0.56 -10.74 18.89
C ALA A 115 2.06 -10.49 18.71
N ARG A 116 2.50 -10.07 17.53
CA ARG A 116 3.90 -9.70 17.25
C ARG A 116 4.42 -8.58 18.16
N LEU A 117 3.57 -7.56 18.43
CA LEU A 117 3.91 -6.49 19.39
C LEU A 117 4.12 -7.02 20.81
N GLU A 118 3.28 -7.98 21.25
CA GLU A 118 3.42 -8.62 22.57
C GLU A 118 4.68 -9.47 22.67
N GLU A 119 5.10 -10.10 21.57
CA GLU A 119 6.34 -10.87 21.48
C GLU A 119 7.59 -9.98 21.37
N GLY A 120 7.44 -8.67 21.12
CA GLY A 120 8.55 -7.72 20.97
C GLY A 120 9.37 -7.94 19.70
N SER A 121 8.82 -8.62 18.70
CA SER A 121 9.47 -8.83 17.40
C SER A 121 9.10 -7.71 16.42
N ALA A 122 10.05 -7.31 15.55
CA ALA A 122 9.81 -6.29 14.56
C ALA A 122 9.40 -6.91 13.21
N PRO A 123 8.44 -6.32 12.48
CA PRO A 123 8.06 -6.78 11.15
C PRO A 123 9.15 -6.48 10.11
N ARG A 124 9.11 -7.21 9.00
CA ARG A 124 9.95 -6.89 7.84
C ARG A 124 9.51 -5.57 7.20
N HIS A 125 10.44 -4.92 6.49
CA HIS A 125 10.08 -3.77 5.66
C HIS A 125 9.08 -4.20 4.57
N PRO A 126 7.93 -3.52 4.47
CA PRO A 126 6.90 -3.90 3.49
C PRO A 126 7.28 -3.56 2.06
N VAL A 127 8.18 -2.58 1.88
CA VAL A 127 8.74 -2.17 0.58
C VAL A 127 10.25 -2.02 0.74
N THR A 128 11.01 -2.77 -0.07
CA THR A 128 12.48 -2.84 0.00
C THR A 128 13.16 -2.51 -1.33
N THR A 129 12.40 -2.49 -2.41
CA THR A 129 12.91 -2.21 -3.77
C THR A 129 12.03 -1.19 -4.50
N ALA A 130 12.59 -0.55 -5.51
CA ALA A 130 11.84 0.35 -6.39
C ALA A 130 10.70 -0.39 -7.12
N GLY A 131 10.90 -1.65 -7.48
CA GLY A 131 9.86 -2.50 -8.08
C GLY A 131 8.68 -2.72 -7.14
N GLU A 132 8.94 -3.01 -5.86
CA GLU A 132 7.88 -3.15 -4.86
C GLU A 132 7.14 -1.84 -4.62
N GLY A 133 7.84 -0.69 -4.63
CA GLY A 133 7.20 0.62 -4.54
C GLY A 133 6.35 0.96 -5.77
N ALA A 134 6.81 0.61 -6.97
CA ALA A 134 5.99 0.70 -8.17
C ALA A 134 4.77 -0.24 -8.11
N ALA A 135 4.89 -1.43 -7.48
CA ALA A 135 3.75 -2.32 -7.23
C ALA A 135 2.70 -1.67 -6.33
N GLU A 136 3.10 -0.94 -5.27
CA GLU A 136 2.19 -0.17 -4.43
C GLU A 136 1.45 0.91 -5.26
N ALA A 137 2.15 1.58 -6.17
CA ALA A 137 1.53 2.55 -7.08
C ALA A 137 0.47 1.88 -7.97
N MET A 138 0.79 0.76 -8.59
CA MET A 138 -0.15 0.02 -9.43
C MET A 138 -1.34 -0.53 -8.65
N PHE A 139 -1.12 -1.05 -7.45
CA PHE A 139 -2.18 -1.49 -6.54
C PHE A 139 -3.13 -0.33 -6.17
N GLY A 140 -2.57 0.82 -5.77
CA GLY A 140 -3.34 2.01 -5.43
C GLY A 140 -4.21 2.50 -6.59
N VAL A 141 -3.65 2.53 -7.82
CA VAL A 141 -4.40 2.88 -9.03
C VAL A 141 -5.50 1.86 -9.30
N SER A 142 -5.20 0.56 -9.28
CA SER A 142 -6.17 -0.52 -9.47
C SER A 142 -7.36 -0.38 -8.53
N ASN A 143 -7.08 -0.18 -7.23
CA ASN A 143 -8.11 -0.02 -6.21
C ASN A 143 -8.95 1.25 -6.41
N SER A 144 -8.35 2.36 -6.89
CA SER A 144 -9.05 3.64 -7.11
C SER A 144 -9.99 3.61 -8.32
N VAL A 145 -9.68 2.81 -9.35
CA VAL A 145 -10.49 2.69 -10.57
C VAL A 145 -11.40 1.47 -10.58
N ARG A 146 -11.57 0.80 -9.43
CA ARG A 146 -12.39 -0.41 -9.27
C ARG A 146 -13.90 -0.11 -9.32
N GLN A 147 -14.38 0.43 -10.43
CA GLN A 147 -15.80 0.64 -10.71
C GLN A 147 -16.22 -0.26 -11.88
N ARG A 148 -17.52 -0.59 -11.99
CA ARG A 148 -18.02 -1.47 -13.05
C ARG A 148 -17.59 -1.07 -14.47
N THR A 149 -17.53 0.24 -14.75
CA THR A 149 -17.19 0.78 -16.08
C THR A 149 -15.67 0.79 -16.36
N THR A 150 -14.82 0.56 -15.36
CA THR A 150 -13.35 0.63 -15.45
C THR A 150 -12.69 -0.65 -14.93
N GLN A 151 -13.45 -1.74 -14.84
CA GLN A 151 -12.98 -3.02 -14.28
C GLN A 151 -11.79 -3.60 -15.05
N ASP A 152 -11.78 -3.48 -16.38
CA ASP A 152 -10.64 -3.91 -17.21
C ASP A 152 -9.36 -3.14 -16.87
N ALA A 153 -9.46 -1.82 -16.68
CA ALA A 153 -8.32 -1.01 -16.27
C ALA A 153 -7.83 -1.40 -14.87
N ALA A 154 -8.74 -1.63 -13.92
CA ALA A 154 -8.38 -2.12 -12.59
C ALA A 154 -7.64 -3.47 -12.67
N LEU A 155 -8.13 -4.41 -13.49
CA LEU A 155 -7.48 -5.70 -13.70
C LEU A 155 -6.08 -5.57 -14.29
N ILE A 156 -5.88 -4.68 -15.26
CA ILE A 156 -4.55 -4.42 -15.85
C ILE A 156 -3.58 -3.92 -14.78
N PHE A 157 -3.94 -2.88 -14.02
CA PHE A 157 -3.09 -2.33 -12.98
C PHE A 157 -2.83 -3.32 -11.84
N GLY A 158 -3.84 -4.07 -11.42
CA GLY A 158 -3.69 -5.13 -10.42
C GLY A 158 -2.68 -6.21 -10.86
N ARG A 159 -2.74 -6.63 -12.13
CA ARG A 159 -1.78 -7.58 -12.69
C ARG A 159 -0.37 -6.99 -12.83
N MET A 160 -0.25 -5.70 -13.17
CA MET A 160 1.04 -5.02 -13.17
C MET A 160 1.65 -5.01 -11.76
N ALA A 161 0.84 -4.74 -10.72
CA ALA A 161 1.29 -4.83 -9.33
C ALA A 161 1.83 -6.23 -9.00
N LEU A 162 1.11 -7.30 -9.39
CA LEU A 162 1.53 -8.68 -9.16
C LEU A 162 2.75 -9.10 -10.00
N THR A 163 2.97 -8.50 -11.16
CA THR A 163 4.20 -8.72 -11.96
C THR A 163 5.41 -8.13 -11.26
N LEU A 164 5.26 -6.96 -10.63
CA LEU A 164 6.33 -6.28 -9.91
C LEU A 164 6.57 -6.87 -8.51
N LYS A 165 5.51 -7.36 -7.85
CA LYS A 165 5.53 -7.97 -6.52
C LYS A 165 4.59 -9.18 -6.50
N PRO A 166 5.06 -10.39 -6.88
CA PRO A 166 4.20 -11.58 -6.95
C PRO A 166 3.53 -11.94 -5.62
N ASN A 167 4.26 -11.82 -4.50
CA ASN A 167 3.75 -12.04 -3.15
C ASN A 167 3.22 -10.73 -2.55
N PHE A 168 2.09 -10.24 -3.08
CA PHE A 168 1.39 -9.07 -2.59
C PHE A 168 -0.07 -9.43 -2.28
N PRO A 169 -0.37 -9.93 -1.06
CA PRO A 169 -1.69 -10.49 -0.72
C PRO A 169 -2.86 -9.57 -1.05
N LEU A 170 -2.77 -8.29 -0.72
CA LEU A 170 -3.85 -7.34 -1.04
C LEU A 170 -4.08 -7.15 -2.54
N ALA A 171 -3.04 -7.20 -3.35
CA ALA A 171 -3.17 -7.15 -4.81
C ALA A 171 -3.71 -8.49 -5.36
N GLN A 172 -3.33 -9.63 -4.76
CA GLN A 172 -3.88 -10.96 -5.13
C GLN A 172 -5.38 -11.00 -4.86
N ILE A 173 -5.84 -10.57 -3.68
CA ILE A 173 -7.26 -10.46 -3.33
C ILE A 173 -7.97 -9.52 -4.28
N LEU A 174 -7.45 -8.31 -4.51
CA LEU A 174 -8.05 -7.32 -5.39
C LEU A 174 -8.26 -7.87 -6.81
N VAL A 175 -7.26 -8.53 -7.38
CA VAL A 175 -7.35 -9.12 -8.72
C VAL A 175 -8.29 -10.31 -8.73
N ALA A 176 -8.28 -11.16 -7.70
CA ALA A 176 -9.19 -12.28 -7.57
C ALA A 176 -10.65 -11.82 -7.48
N ASP A 177 -10.96 -10.83 -6.66
CA ASP A 177 -12.30 -10.22 -6.55
C ASP A 177 -12.80 -9.68 -7.91
N ILE A 178 -11.91 -9.03 -8.69
CA ILE A 178 -12.24 -8.52 -10.01
C ILE A 178 -12.57 -9.67 -10.98
N LEU A 179 -11.76 -10.74 -10.94
CA LEU A 179 -11.98 -11.92 -11.78
C LEU A 179 -13.26 -12.67 -11.39
N GLU A 180 -13.56 -12.77 -10.09
CA GLU A 180 -14.79 -13.36 -9.60
C GLU A 180 -16.03 -12.57 -10.07
N ALA A 181 -15.98 -11.23 -9.95
CA ALA A 181 -17.04 -10.35 -10.44
C ALA A 181 -17.27 -10.46 -11.97
N ASP A 182 -16.24 -10.84 -12.73
CA ASP A 182 -16.24 -11.11 -14.17
C ASP A 182 -16.59 -12.59 -14.49
N ASN A 183 -17.04 -13.36 -13.49
CA ASN A 183 -17.37 -14.80 -13.60
C ASN A 183 -16.19 -15.70 -14.06
N ARG A 184 -14.95 -15.26 -13.82
CA ARG A 184 -13.71 -16.01 -14.15
C ARG A 184 -13.23 -16.77 -12.94
N LEU A 185 -14.09 -17.66 -12.40
CA LEU A 185 -13.97 -18.30 -11.08
C LEU A 185 -12.71 -19.16 -10.92
N GLU A 186 -12.31 -19.90 -11.95
CA GLU A 186 -11.09 -20.73 -11.91
C GLU A 186 -9.85 -19.89 -11.63
N LYS A 187 -9.67 -18.78 -12.38
CA LYS A 187 -8.53 -17.86 -12.20
C LYS A 187 -8.58 -17.09 -10.89
N ALA A 188 -9.78 -16.78 -10.39
CA ALA A 188 -9.94 -16.17 -9.07
C ALA A 188 -9.50 -17.15 -7.97
N ASN A 189 -9.94 -18.41 -8.03
CA ASN A 189 -9.56 -19.45 -7.08
C ASN A 189 -8.05 -19.73 -7.09
N ASP A 190 -7.41 -19.75 -8.27
CA ASP A 190 -5.96 -19.90 -8.38
C ASP A 190 -5.21 -18.78 -7.63
N LEU A 191 -5.69 -17.54 -7.76
CA LEU A 191 -5.08 -16.41 -7.05
C LEU A 191 -5.33 -16.45 -5.54
N TYR A 192 -6.54 -16.75 -5.07
CA TYR A 192 -6.80 -16.93 -3.65
C TYR A 192 -5.94 -18.05 -3.06
N GLY A 193 -5.81 -19.18 -3.78
CA GLY A 193 -4.97 -20.31 -3.39
C GLY A 193 -3.46 -20.02 -3.39
N SER A 194 -3.02 -18.96 -4.07
CA SER A 194 -1.62 -18.54 -4.11
C SER A 194 -1.21 -17.61 -2.96
N ILE A 195 -2.16 -17.17 -2.14
CA ILE A 195 -1.87 -16.32 -0.97
C ILE A 195 -1.15 -17.16 0.08
N ASP A 196 -0.03 -16.65 0.59
CA ASP A 196 0.76 -17.32 1.63
C ASP A 196 -0.11 -17.55 2.89
N LEU A 197 -0.12 -18.81 3.37
CA LEU A 197 -0.83 -19.20 4.59
C LEU A 197 -0.32 -18.46 5.86
N GLY A 198 0.90 -17.93 5.82
CA GLY A 198 1.44 -17.04 6.86
C GLY A 198 0.94 -15.60 6.76
N SER A 199 0.23 -15.27 5.69
CA SER A 199 -0.42 -13.97 5.54
C SER A 199 -1.65 -13.87 6.47
N PRO A 200 -1.96 -12.70 7.02
CA PRO A 200 -3.17 -12.48 7.80
C PRO A 200 -4.46 -12.47 6.94
N PHE A 201 -4.35 -12.70 5.63
CA PHE A 201 -5.45 -12.72 4.66
C PHE A 201 -5.85 -14.12 4.27
#